data_2959ed700f54a19d58c33ad35afe86db
#
_entry.id   2959ed700f54a19d58c33ad35afe86db
#
_cell.length_a   1.000
_cell.length_b   1.000
_cell.length_c   1.000
_cell.angle_alpha   90.00
_cell.angle_beta   90.00
_cell.angle_gamma   90.00
#
_symmetry.space_group_name_H-M   'P 1'
#
loop_
_entity.id
_entity.type
_entity.pdbx_description
1 polymer ?
#
loop_
_entity_poly.entity_id
_entity_poly.type
_entity_poly.pdbx_seq_one_letter_code
_entity_poly.pdbx_strand_id
1 'polypeptide(L)'
;VGRVPLPGYIRGGADSPGDVERYQTVFARASGSAAAPTAGLHFTDELLESLANRGISRATVTLHVGLDTFRPITTDRLDDHAMHTEWCECSAETAAAINQTRARGGRIVAVGTTAVRTLETAARASPPAELIAAWSGSTNLFIRPGHTFKAVDCLLTNFHMPRTTLMVLVSTFAGRELVARAYAEAIEQKYRFLSYGDAMLFL
;
A
#
# COMPACT_ATOMS: atom_id res chain seq x y z
N VAL A 1 -18.82 -21.52 7.72
CA VAL A 1 -17.38 -21.29 7.71
C VAL A 1 -17.10 -20.35 6.55
N GLY A 2 -16.55 -19.15 6.80
CA GLY A 2 -16.22 -18.18 5.77
C GLY A 2 -15.09 -18.67 4.86
N ARG A 3 -15.06 -18.18 3.62
CA ARG A 3 -13.98 -18.42 2.67
C ARG A 3 -13.04 -17.21 2.64
N VAL A 4 -11.78 -17.41 2.21
CA VAL A 4 -10.87 -16.30 1.95
C VAL A 4 -11.39 -15.51 0.75
N PRO A 5 -11.66 -14.20 0.87
CA PRO A 5 -12.17 -13.39 -0.22
C PRO A 5 -11.04 -13.06 -1.22
N LEU A 6 -10.66 -14.06 -2.02
CA LEU A 6 -9.64 -13.86 -3.05
C LEU A 6 -10.16 -12.95 -4.17
N PRO A 7 -9.32 -12.05 -4.71
CA PRO A 7 -9.66 -11.31 -5.92
C PRO A 7 -10.02 -12.26 -7.08
N GLY A 8 -10.98 -11.87 -7.92
CA GLY A 8 -11.49 -12.71 -9.01
C GLY A 8 -10.45 -13.16 -10.03
N TYR A 9 -9.33 -12.47 -10.18
CA TYR A 9 -8.22 -12.89 -11.04
C TYR A 9 -7.40 -14.06 -10.47
N ILE A 10 -7.58 -14.40 -9.18
CA ILE A 10 -7.01 -15.60 -8.56
C ILE A 10 -8.04 -16.70 -8.65
N ARG A 11 -7.88 -17.64 -9.57
CA ARG A 11 -8.73 -18.81 -9.76
C ARG A 11 -10.26 -18.51 -9.76
N GLY A 12 -10.65 -17.35 -10.31
CA GLY A 12 -12.06 -16.91 -10.28
C GLY A 12 -12.60 -16.59 -8.89
N GLY A 13 -11.74 -16.32 -7.92
CA GLY A 13 -12.10 -16.08 -6.51
C GLY A 13 -12.26 -17.37 -5.69
N ALA A 14 -12.00 -18.55 -6.28
CA ALA A 14 -12.04 -19.82 -5.56
C ALA A 14 -10.79 -19.98 -4.68
N ASP A 15 -11.02 -20.28 -3.40
CA ASP A 15 -9.96 -20.59 -2.45
C ASP A 15 -9.51 -22.07 -2.59
N SER A 16 -8.30 -22.35 -2.15
CA SER A 16 -7.72 -23.68 -2.07
C SER A 16 -7.09 -23.92 -0.68
N PRO A 17 -6.83 -25.18 -0.29
CA PRO A 17 -6.13 -25.46 0.95
C PRO A 17 -4.82 -24.67 1.05
N GLY A 18 -4.61 -23.99 2.18
CA GLY A 18 -3.45 -23.13 2.43
C GLY A 18 -3.60 -21.66 2.04
N ASP A 19 -4.66 -21.25 1.33
CA ASP A 19 -4.85 -19.81 1.02
C ASP A 19 -5.14 -18.98 2.27
N VAL A 20 -5.76 -19.54 3.30
CA VAL A 20 -6.00 -18.87 4.58
C VAL A 20 -4.67 -18.36 5.16
N GLU A 21 -3.62 -19.18 5.08
CA GLU A 21 -2.29 -18.83 5.56
C GLU A 21 -1.52 -18.00 4.54
N ARG A 22 -1.55 -18.39 3.27
CA ARG A 22 -0.77 -17.75 2.20
C ARG A 22 -1.27 -16.38 1.78
N TYR A 23 -2.57 -16.10 1.95
CA TYR A 23 -3.16 -14.78 1.67
C TYR A 23 -3.24 -13.91 2.93
N GLN A 24 -2.36 -14.16 3.90
CA GLN A 24 -2.25 -13.40 5.12
C GLN A 24 -0.80 -12.93 5.30
N THR A 25 -0.63 -11.66 5.69
CA THR A 25 0.70 -11.12 5.94
C THR A 25 1.15 -11.38 7.38
N VAL A 26 2.46 -11.40 7.61
CA VAL A 26 3.06 -11.43 8.97
C VAL A 26 2.65 -10.20 9.82
N PHE A 27 2.06 -9.20 9.21
CA PHE A 27 1.59 -7.97 9.88
C PHE A 27 0.13 -8.03 10.34
N ALA A 28 -0.64 -9.03 9.92
CA ALA A 28 -2.07 -9.12 10.21
C ALA A 28 -2.34 -9.27 11.71
N ARG A 29 -3.07 -8.30 12.28
CA ARG A 29 -3.44 -8.30 13.71
C ARG A 29 -4.93 -7.99 13.93
N ALA A 30 -5.43 -6.94 13.28
CA ALA A 30 -6.82 -6.50 13.43
C ALA A 30 -7.70 -7.13 12.34
N SER A 31 -8.78 -7.80 12.74
CA SER A 31 -9.79 -8.30 11.81
C SER A 31 -10.65 -7.15 11.28
N GLY A 32 -11.26 -7.31 10.10
CA GLY A 32 -12.19 -6.32 9.51
C GLY A 32 -11.86 -5.91 8.07
N SER A 33 -10.75 -6.39 7.49
CA SER A 33 -10.40 -6.15 6.10
C SER A 33 -10.92 -7.26 5.19
N ALA A 34 -11.47 -6.90 4.04
CA ALA A 34 -11.90 -7.84 3.01
C ALA A 34 -10.74 -8.28 2.09
N ALA A 35 -9.62 -7.58 2.10
CA ALA A 35 -8.46 -7.90 1.28
C ALA A 35 -7.15 -7.76 2.08
N ALA A 36 -6.17 -8.63 1.80
CA ALA A 36 -4.85 -8.52 2.38
C ALA A 36 -4.04 -7.38 1.74
N PRO A 37 -3.15 -6.69 2.49
CA PRO A 37 -2.19 -5.75 1.93
C PRO A 37 -1.05 -6.52 1.24
N THR A 38 -1.28 -6.91 -0.02
CA THR A 38 -0.50 -7.95 -0.71
C THR A 38 0.99 -7.64 -0.91
N ALA A 39 1.39 -6.38 -0.89
CA ALA A 39 2.82 -6.02 -0.84
C ALA A 39 3.50 -6.55 0.44
N GLY A 40 2.76 -6.73 1.52
CA GLY A 40 3.24 -7.32 2.78
C GLY A 40 3.51 -8.82 2.69
N LEU A 41 2.98 -9.52 1.68
CA LEU A 41 3.24 -10.95 1.47
C LEU A 41 4.69 -11.25 1.07
N HIS A 42 5.44 -10.26 0.63
CA HIS A 42 6.87 -10.38 0.33
C HIS A 42 7.76 -10.39 1.58
N PHE A 43 7.18 -10.16 2.77
CA PHE A 43 7.92 -10.14 4.02
C PHE A 43 7.74 -11.44 4.79
N THR A 44 8.83 -11.96 5.29
CA THR A 44 8.89 -13.05 6.25
C THR A 44 9.45 -12.54 7.57
N ASP A 45 9.31 -13.32 8.65
CA ASP A 45 9.88 -12.96 9.95
C ASP A 45 11.42 -12.88 9.88
N GLU A 46 12.07 -13.77 9.11
CA GLU A 46 13.52 -13.75 8.90
C GLU A 46 13.98 -12.49 8.17
N LEU A 47 13.23 -12.03 7.15
CA LEU A 47 13.54 -10.79 6.46
C LEU A 47 13.39 -9.59 7.40
N LEU A 48 12.34 -9.57 8.22
CA LEU A 48 12.12 -8.50 9.21
C LEU A 48 13.21 -8.45 10.26
N GLU A 49 13.69 -9.61 10.73
CA GLU A 49 14.82 -9.71 11.64
C GLU A 49 16.13 -9.22 10.98
N SER A 50 16.37 -9.62 9.73
CA SER A 50 17.51 -9.15 8.95
C SER A 50 17.54 -7.63 8.78
N LEU A 51 16.37 -7.01 8.53
CA LEU A 51 16.23 -5.55 8.44
C LEU A 51 16.50 -4.89 9.79
N ALA A 52 15.95 -5.42 10.89
CA ALA A 52 16.20 -4.92 12.25
C ALA A 52 17.68 -4.95 12.61
N ASN A 53 18.39 -6.04 12.28
CA ASN A 53 19.84 -6.20 12.50
C ASN A 53 20.69 -5.20 11.69
N ARG A 54 20.11 -4.61 10.62
CA ARG A 54 20.72 -3.53 9.83
C ARG A 54 20.29 -2.13 10.29
N GLY A 55 19.60 -2.02 11.42
CA GLY A 55 19.14 -0.74 11.98
C GLY A 55 17.92 -0.14 11.26
N ILE A 56 17.19 -0.94 10.46
CA ILE A 56 15.95 -0.51 9.82
C ILE A 56 14.80 -0.81 10.78
N SER A 57 14.21 0.24 11.33
CA SER A 57 13.07 0.13 12.25
C SER A 57 11.75 -0.11 11.49
N ARG A 58 10.80 -0.73 12.17
CA ARG A 58 9.49 -1.06 11.66
C ARG A 58 8.39 -0.34 12.45
N ALA A 59 7.41 0.20 11.76
CA ALA A 59 6.16 0.71 12.31
C ALA A 59 4.98 0.16 11.49
N THR A 60 3.79 0.14 12.08
CA THR A 60 2.59 -0.41 11.42
C THR A 60 1.46 0.59 11.40
N VAL A 61 0.66 0.55 10.35
CA VAL A 61 -0.62 1.24 10.22
C VAL A 61 -1.73 0.22 10.02
N THR A 62 -2.96 0.60 10.37
CA THR A 62 -4.14 -0.24 10.12
C THR A 62 -4.96 0.38 8.99
N LEU A 63 -5.40 -0.43 8.04
CA LEU A 63 -6.38 -0.03 7.04
C LEU A 63 -7.34 -1.20 6.79
N HIS A 64 -8.63 -0.94 6.90
CA HIS A 64 -9.67 -1.91 6.55
C HIS A 64 -10.00 -1.77 5.07
N VAL A 65 -9.34 -2.60 4.26
CA VAL A 65 -9.47 -2.59 2.81
C VAL A 65 -10.81 -3.17 2.39
N GLY A 66 -11.61 -2.39 1.67
CA GLY A 66 -12.84 -2.83 1.03
C GLY A 66 -12.59 -3.59 -0.28
N LEU A 67 -13.62 -4.29 -0.78
CA LEU A 67 -13.56 -4.97 -2.08
C LEU A 67 -13.43 -3.99 -3.26
N ASP A 68 -13.84 -2.75 -3.07
CA ASP A 68 -13.82 -1.70 -4.09
C ASP A 68 -12.42 -1.25 -4.49
N THR A 69 -11.40 -1.54 -3.67
CA THR A 69 -9.99 -1.23 -3.97
C THR A 69 -9.51 -1.84 -5.30
N PHE A 70 -10.09 -2.94 -5.72
CA PHE A 70 -9.71 -3.63 -6.97
C PHE A 70 -10.61 -3.29 -8.16
N ARG A 71 -11.59 -2.40 -7.99
CA ARG A 71 -12.47 -1.99 -9.09
C ARG A 71 -11.73 -1.13 -10.11
N PRO A 72 -11.91 -1.38 -11.41
CA PRO A 72 -11.39 -0.50 -12.45
C PRO A 72 -12.04 0.88 -12.40
N ILE A 73 -11.26 1.89 -12.79
CA ILE A 73 -11.79 3.24 -13.07
C ILE A 73 -12.62 3.16 -14.35
N THR A 74 -13.90 3.51 -14.26
CA THR A 74 -14.85 3.48 -15.38
C THR A 74 -15.05 4.82 -16.04
N THR A 75 -14.62 5.92 -15.40
CA THR A 75 -14.70 7.29 -15.92
C THR A 75 -13.56 7.57 -16.91
N ASP A 76 -13.80 8.46 -17.87
CA ASP A 76 -12.77 8.88 -18.83
C ASP A 76 -11.78 9.87 -18.23
N ARG A 77 -12.21 10.63 -17.24
CA ARG A 77 -11.37 11.60 -16.50
C ARG A 77 -11.19 11.15 -15.06
N LEU A 78 -9.98 11.32 -14.52
CA LEU A 78 -9.69 11.02 -13.12
C LEU A 78 -10.48 11.93 -12.15
N ASP A 79 -10.82 13.14 -12.58
CA ASP A 79 -11.59 14.10 -11.79
C ASP A 79 -13.01 13.62 -11.49
N ASP A 80 -13.59 12.83 -12.39
CA ASP A 80 -14.96 12.33 -12.30
C ASP A 80 -15.03 11.01 -11.49
N HIS A 81 -13.86 10.43 -11.13
CA HIS A 81 -13.81 9.20 -10.35
C HIS A 81 -14.07 9.44 -8.87
N ALA A 82 -15.18 8.86 -8.36
CA ALA A 82 -15.47 8.87 -6.93
C ALA A 82 -14.66 7.79 -6.21
N MET A 83 -13.69 8.22 -5.39
CA MET A 83 -12.89 7.29 -4.59
C MET A 83 -13.74 6.69 -3.47
N HIS A 84 -13.66 5.38 -3.29
CA HIS A 84 -14.29 4.69 -2.17
C HIS A 84 -13.68 5.11 -0.84
N THR A 85 -14.48 4.97 0.22
CA THR A 85 -14.09 5.32 1.58
C THR A 85 -13.65 4.07 2.33
N GLU A 86 -12.52 4.14 3.01
CA GLU A 86 -11.97 3.07 3.86
C GLU A 86 -11.56 3.65 5.21
N TRP A 87 -11.72 2.87 6.27
CA TRP A 87 -11.25 3.27 7.59
C TRP A 87 -9.77 2.93 7.75
N CYS A 88 -9.00 3.87 8.31
CA CYS A 88 -7.59 3.64 8.59
C CYS A 88 -7.11 4.35 9.86
N GLU A 89 -5.97 3.90 10.36
CA GLU A 89 -5.36 4.41 11.59
C GLU A 89 -3.83 4.46 11.46
N CYS A 90 -3.28 5.59 11.91
CA CYS A 90 -1.87 5.80 12.24
C CYS A 90 -1.78 6.07 13.74
N SER A 91 -1.24 5.13 14.51
CA SER A 91 -1.12 5.26 15.97
C SER A 91 -0.14 6.36 16.37
N ALA A 92 -0.23 6.83 17.62
CA ALA A 92 0.72 7.80 18.17
C ALA A 92 2.17 7.27 18.16
N GLU A 93 2.35 5.98 18.41
CA GLU A 93 3.65 5.33 18.35
C GLU A 93 4.23 5.36 16.93
N THR A 94 3.42 5.00 15.92
CA THR A 94 3.82 5.05 14.51
C THR A 94 4.14 6.48 14.07
N ALA A 95 3.30 7.46 14.42
CA ALA A 95 3.55 8.86 14.12
C ALA A 95 4.86 9.36 14.74
N ALA A 96 5.12 9.04 16.01
CA ALA A 96 6.35 9.39 16.69
C ALA A 96 7.59 8.77 16.02
N ALA A 97 7.53 7.49 15.65
CA ALA A 97 8.61 6.80 14.95
C ALA A 97 8.94 7.44 13.60
N ILE A 98 7.92 7.83 12.82
CA ILE A 98 8.06 8.52 11.54
C ILE A 98 8.72 9.89 11.74
N ASN A 99 8.21 10.69 12.68
CA ASN A 99 8.75 12.01 12.98
C ASN A 99 10.22 11.95 13.44
N GLN A 100 10.56 10.99 14.29
CA GLN A 100 11.93 10.76 14.74
C GLN A 100 12.85 10.33 13.59
N THR A 101 12.36 9.45 12.70
CA THR A 101 13.14 9.02 11.53
C THR A 101 13.45 10.20 10.63
N ARG A 102 12.47 11.06 10.36
CA ARG A 102 12.65 12.29 9.57
C ARG A 102 13.60 13.28 10.23
N ALA A 103 13.48 13.50 11.52
CA ALA A 103 14.35 14.40 12.28
C ALA A 103 15.84 13.98 12.24
N ARG A 104 16.10 12.69 12.02
CA ARG A 104 17.45 12.12 11.86
C ARG A 104 17.90 12.05 10.40
N GLY A 105 17.15 12.60 9.45
CA GLY A 105 17.43 12.52 8.00
C GLY A 105 17.17 11.16 7.38
N GLY A 106 16.45 10.29 8.07
CA GLY A 106 16.04 8.98 7.56
C GLY A 106 14.89 9.06 6.56
N ARG A 107 14.67 7.96 5.83
CA ARG A 107 13.61 7.81 4.83
C ARG A 107 12.50 6.91 5.34
N ILE A 108 11.28 7.19 4.92
CA ILE A 108 10.08 6.40 5.21
C ILE A 108 9.75 5.55 3.98
N VAL A 109 9.87 4.24 4.15
CA VAL A 109 9.54 3.24 3.12
C VAL A 109 8.16 2.68 3.42
N ALA A 110 7.18 3.02 2.60
CA ALA A 110 5.85 2.43 2.69
C ALA A 110 5.81 1.07 2.00
N VAL A 111 5.25 0.08 2.68
CA VAL A 111 4.99 -1.25 2.12
C VAL A 111 3.50 -1.34 1.78
N GLY A 112 3.21 -1.25 0.48
CA GLY A 112 1.87 -1.25 -0.09
C GLY A 112 1.24 0.14 -0.24
N THR A 113 0.40 0.25 -1.27
CA THR A 113 -0.38 1.47 -1.56
C THR A 113 -1.36 1.82 -0.44
N THR A 114 -1.80 0.83 0.34
CA THR A 114 -2.63 1.00 1.54
C THR A 114 -1.89 1.76 2.63
N ALA A 115 -0.62 1.44 2.88
CA ALA A 115 0.23 2.18 3.82
C ALA A 115 0.43 3.62 3.35
N VAL A 116 0.71 3.84 2.05
CA VAL A 116 0.83 5.20 1.48
C VAL A 116 -0.42 6.02 1.75
N ARG A 117 -1.62 5.48 1.43
CA ARG A 117 -2.88 6.20 1.64
C ARG A 117 -3.12 6.56 3.10
N THR A 118 -2.85 5.63 4.01
CA THR A 118 -3.00 5.87 5.45
C THR A 118 -2.06 6.98 5.92
N LEU A 119 -0.78 6.88 5.60
CA LEU A 119 0.23 7.86 6.01
C LEU A 119 -0.02 9.25 5.43
N GLU A 120 -0.33 9.34 4.14
CA GLU A 120 -0.62 10.61 3.48
C GLU A 120 -1.93 11.24 3.99
N THR A 121 -2.93 10.43 4.36
CA THR A 121 -4.15 10.92 5.02
C THR A 121 -3.82 11.51 6.38
N ALA A 122 -3.09 10.78 7.22
CA ALA A 122 -2.69 11.25 8.55
C ALA A 122 -1.85 12.53 8.46
N ALA A 123 -0.86 12.58 7.55
CA ALA A 123 -0.02 13.75 7.34
C ALA A 123 -0.79 14.98 6.83
N ARG A 124 -1.87 14.80 6.05
CA ARG A 124 -2.75 15.91 5.63
C ARG A 124 -3.62 16.43 6.76
N ALA A 125 -4.02 15.56 7.66
CA ALA A 125 -4.84 15.91 8.83
C ALA A 125 -4.01 16.49 9.99
N SER A 126 -2.68 16.37 9.93
CA SER A 126 -1.77 16.80 11.00
C SER A 126 -1.66 18.33 11.10
N PRO A 127 -1.42 18.87 12.30
CA PRO A 127 -1.12 20.28 12.48
C PRO A 127 0.09 20.71 11.64
N PRO A 128 0.16 21.99 11.20
CA PRO A 128 1.25 22.47 10.34
C PRO A 128 2.67 22.31 10.93
N ALA A 129 2.78 22.23 12.26
CA ALA A 129 4.08 22.07 12.95
C ALA A 129 4.57 20.62 12.97
N GLU A 130 3.76 19.65 12.60
CA GLU A 130 4.09 18.22 12.63
C GLU A 130 4.04 17.63 11.23
N LEU A 131 5.00 16.76 10.91
CA LEU A 131 4.94 16.02 9.66
C LEU A 131 3.73 15.08 9.64
N ILE A 132 3.55 14.33 10.73
CA ILE A 132 2.45 13.40 10.91
C ILE A 132 2.07 13.31 12.40
N ALA A 133 0.78 13.33 12.69
CA ALA A 133 0.22 13.09 14.02
C ALA A 133 -0.59 11.77 14.04
N ALA A 134 -0.90 11.30 15.24
CA ALA A 134 -1.84 10.20 15.41
C ALA A 134 -3.18 10.56 14.78
N TRP A 135 -3.72 9.65 14.00
CA TRP A 135 -4.96 9.87 13.28
C TRP A 135 -5.71 8.54 13.07
N SER A 136 -7.01 8.57 13.24
CA SER A 136 -7.90 7.47 12.88
C SER A 136 -9.19 8.00 12.29
N GLY A 137 -9.73 7.32 11.30
CA GLY A 137 -10.98 7.72 10.66
C GLY A 137 -11.13 7.18 9.25
N SER A 138 -12.13 7.68 8.56
CA SER A 138 -12.43 7.30 7.18
C SER A 138 -11.66 8.17 6.20
N THR A 139 -11.04 7.54 5.20
CA THR A 139 -10.33 8.23 4.12
C THR A 139 -10.92 7.89 2.75
N ASN A 140 -11.09 8.89 1.92
CA ASN A 140 -11.37 8.78 0.49
C ASN A 140 -10.24 9.40 -0.34
N LEU A 141 -9.03 9.47 0.22
CA LEU A 141 -7.89 10.09 -0.45
C LEU A 141 -7.59 9.37 -1.77
N PHE A 142 -7.78 10.10 -2.87
CA PHE A 142 -7.37 9.70 -4.20
C PHE A 142 -6.03 10.35 -4.54
N ILE A 143 -4.95 9.58 -4.46
CA ILE A 143 -3.60 10.03 -4.85
C ILE A 143 -3.50 9.97 -6.36
N ARG A 144 -3.42 11.15 -7.00
CA ARG A 144 -3.41 11.35 -8.44
C ARG A 144 -2.46 12.48 -8.82
N PRO A 145 -2.14 12.70 -10.10
CA PRO A 145 -1.23 13.76 -10.54
C PRO A 145 -1.54 15.11 -9.89
N GLY A 146 -0.51 15.76 -9.35
CA GLY A 146 -0.62 16.98 -8.54
C GLY A 146 -0.61 16.73 -7.03
N HIS A 147 -0.66 15.48 -6.56
CA HIS A 147 -0.45 15.15 -5.15
C HIS A 147 1.01 15.37 -4.74
N THR A 148 1.21 16.07 -3.63
CA THR A 148 2.54 16.21 -2.99
C THR A 148 2.63 15.25 -1.82
N PHE A 149 3.54 14.28 -1.91
CA PHE A 149 3.80 13.34 -0.83
C PHE A 149 4.50 14.04 0.34
N LYS A 150 3.99 13.83 1.55
CA LYS A 150 4.51 14.44 2.77
C LYS A 150 5.26 13.42 3.63
N ALA A 151 4.64 12.25 3.84
CA ALA A 151 5.11 11.27 4.81
C ALA A 151 5.95 10.16 4.18
N VAL A 152 5.77 9.85 2.88
CA VAL A 152 6.37 8.69 2.21
C VAL A 152 7.48 9.11 1.26
N ASP A 153 8.67 8.49 1.40
CA ASP A 153 9.83 8.73 0.54
C ASP A 153 10.07 7.62 -0.47
N CYS A 154 9.76 6.38 -0.08
CA CYS A 154 10.00 5.19 -0.87
C CYS A 154 8.77 4.30 -0.81
N LEU A 155 8.54 3.53 -1.87
CA LEU A 155 7.37 2.66 -1.99
C LEU A 155 7.78 1.27 -2.48
N LEU A 156 7.44 0.23 -1.69
CA LEU A 156 7.43 -1.15 -2.15
C LEU A 156 5.99 -1.55 -2.42
N THR A 157 5.71 -2.04 -3.63
CA THR A 157 4.36 -2.43 -4.03
C THR A 157 4.35 -3.50 -5.12
N ASN A 158 3.25 -4.25 -5.25
CA ASN A 158 3.06 -5.18 -6.36
C ASN A 158 2.89 -4.45 -7.71
N PHE A 159 2.96 -5.20 -8.80
CA PHE A 159 2.48 -4.73 -10.10
C PHE A 159 0.95 -4.72 -10.12
N HIS A 160 0.37 -3.61 -10.57
CA HIS A 160 -1.07 -3.36 -10.56
C HIS A 160 -1.70 -3.44 -11.95
N MET A 161 -3.00 -3.68 -11.99
CA MET A 161 -3.76 -3.65 -13.25
C MET A 161 -3.85 -2.23 -13.82
N PRO A 162 -3.84 -2.09 -15.15
CA PRO A 162 -4.14 -0.81 -15.80
C PRO A 162 -5.57 -0.34 -15.45
N ARG A 163 -5.80 0.97 -15.56
CA ARG A 163 -7.07 1.63 -15.25
C ARG A 163 -7.56 1.40 -13.82
N THR A 164 -6.66 1.31 -12.86
CA THR A 164 -6.99 1.22 -11.42
C THR A 164 -6.43 2.42 -10.66
N THR A 165 -7.06 2.74 -9.52
CA THR A 165 -6.58 3.79 -8.60
C THR A 165 -5.18 3.49 -8.08
N LEU A 166 -4.80 2.22 -7.99
CA LEU A 166 -3.47 1.75 -7.60
C LEU A 166 -2.42 2.10 -8.64
N MET A 167 -2.72 1.87 -9.94
CA MET A 167 -1.84 2.28 -11.04
C MET A 167 -1.67 3.80 -11.10
N VAL A 168 -2.73 4.56 -10.85
CA VAL A 168 -2.68 6.02 -10.78
C VAL A 168 -1.78 6.47 -9.63
N LEU A 169 -1.92 5.88 -8.43
CA LEU A 169 -1.08 6.19 -7.27
C LEU A 169 0.40 5.95 -7.57
N VAL A 170 0.75 4.76 -8.08
CA VAL A 170 2.15 4.41 -8.38
C VAL A 170 2.73 5.32 -9.45
N SER A 171 1.95 5.63 -10.51
CA SER A 171 2.36 6.57 -11.55
C SER A 171 2.51 8.01 -11.03
N THR A 172 1.72 8.39 -10.03
CA THR A 172 1.85 9.70 -9.37
C THR A 172 3.10 9.75 -8.50
N PHE A 173 3.43 8.64 -7.84
CA PHE A 173 4.60 8.53 -6.96
C PHE A 173 5.92 8.56 -7.75
N ALA A 174 6.07 7.68 -8.72
CA ALA A 174 7.33 7.44 -9.42
C ALA A 174 7.45 8.17 -10.77
N GLY A 175 6.35 8.76 -11.25
CA GLY A 175 6.28 9.32 -12.59
C GLY A 175 5.85 8.29 -13.64
N ARG A 176 4.98 8.73 -14.56
CA ARG A 176 4.36 7.86 -15.59
C ARG A 176 5.38 7.15 -16.49
N GLU A 177 6.42 7.87 -16.91
CA GLU A 177 7.43 7.33 -17.82
C GLU A 177 8.27 6.22 -17.18
N LEU A 178 8.70 6.41 -15.92
CA LEU A 178 9.45 5.39 -15.19
C LEU A 178 8.59 4.14 -14.95
N VAL A 179 7.34 4.32 -14.53
CA VAL A 179 6.41 3.19 -14.35
C VAL A 179 6.18 2.46 -15.66
N ALA A 180 5.97 3.17 -16.79
CA ALA A 180 5.79 2.54 -18.10
C ALA A 180 7.01 1.69 -18.50
N ARG A 181 8.23 2.20 -18.30
CA ARG A 181 9.47 1.44 -18.57
C ARG A 181 9.61 0.22 -17.66
N ALA A 182 9.35 0.38 -16.36
CA ALA A 182 9.39 -0.73 -15.40
C ALA A 182 8.40 -1.84 -15.77
N TYR A 183 7.20 -1.49 -16.22
CA TYR A 183 6.20 -2.46 -16.68
C TYR A 183 6.60 -3.15 -17.98
N ALA A 184 7.17 -2.42 -18.94
CA ALA A 184 7.69 -3.02 -20.18
C ALA A 184 8.80 -4.04 -19.88
N GLU A 185 9.76 -3.68 -19.05
CA GLU A 185 10.84 -4.57 -18.59
C GLU A 185 10.28 -5.79 -17.84
N ALA A 186 9.33 -5.59 -16.94
CA ALA A 186 8.72 -6.68 -16.18
C ALA A 186 7.98 -7.69 -17.10
N ILE A 187 7.31 -7.20 -18.16
CA ILE A 187 6.64 -8.06 -19.14
C ILE A 187 7.68 -8.85 -19.94
N GLU A 188 8.74 -8.20 -20.41
CA GLU A 188 9.82 -8.83 -21.17
C GLU A 188 10.54 -9.91 -20.36
N GLN A 189 10.82 -9.61 -19.09
CA GLN A 189 11.49 -10.52 -18.14
C GLN A 189 10.53 -11.54 -17.49
N LYS A 190 9.24 -11.55 -17.90
CA LYS A 190 8.22 -12.49 -17.40
C LYS A 190 7.99 -12.44 -15.90
N TYR A 191 8.06 -11.26 -15.30
CA TYR A 191 7.63 -11.04 -13.93
C TYR A 191 6.15 -11.38 -13.75
N ARG A 192 5.80 -11.85 -12.56
CA ARG A 192 4.42 -12.14 -12.19
C ARG A 192 3.76 -10.88 -11.66
N PHE A 193 2.49 -10.70 -11.98
CA PHE A 193 1.71 -9.52 -11.63
C PHE A 193 0.69 -9.83 -10.53
N LEU A 194 0.17 -8.76 -9.90
CA LEU A 194 -0.92 -8.76 -8.93
C LEU A 194 -0.53 -9.38 -7.57
N SER A 195 -1.52 -9.87 -6.81
CA SER A 195 -1.39 -10.23 -5.38
C SER A 195 -0.31 -11.24 -5.06
N TYR A 196 -0.19 -12.29 -5.85
CA TYR A 196 0.85 -13.33 -5.70
C TYR A 196 2.01 -13.18 -6.69
N GLY A 197 2.08 -12.03 -7.32
CA GLY A 197 3.15 -11.69 -8.24
C GLY A 197 4.38 -11.10 -7.54
N ASP A 198 5.24 -10.54 -8.35
CA ASP A 198 6.47 -9.88 -7.92
C ASP A 198 6.20 -8.44 -7.46
N ALA A 199 7.21 -7.74 -6.96
CA ALA A 199 7.09 -6.39 -6.45
C ALA A 199 8.09 -5.43 -7.08
N MET A 200 7.78 -4.14 -6.99
CA MET A 200 8.64 -3.02 -7.36
C MET A 200 9.03 -2.26 -6.09
N LEU A 201 10.27 -1.79 -6.02
CA LEU A 201 10.75 -0.87 -4.99
C LEU A 201 11.18 0.45 -5.65
N PHE A 202 10.48 1.52 -5.33
CA PHE A 202 10.82 2.90 -5.72
C PHE A 202 11.57 3.58 -4.57
N LEU A 203 12.78 4.07 -4.83
CA LEU A 203 13.72 4.68 -3.86
C LEU A 203 13.87 6.18 -4.04
#